data_30e21cfefaaab383fd34d02a94c4a085
#
_entry.id   30e21cfefaaab383fd34d02a94c4a085
#
_cell.length_a   1.000
_cell.length_b   1.000
_cell.length_c   1.000
_cell.angle_alpha   90.00
_cell.angle_beta   90.00
_cell.angle_gamma   90.00
#
_symmetry.space_group_name_H-M   'P 1'
#
loop_
_entity.id
_entity.type
_entity.pdbx_description
1 polymer ?
#
loop_
_entity_poly.entity_id
_entity_poly.type
_entity_poly.pdbx_seq_one_letter_code
_entity_poly.pdbx_strand_id
1 'polypeptide(L)'
;MKKFLACFVIAFSISGCNSKADPQQPAQPVVEGEHIVFPRDSRQIAALTSVAAEPEAGQTIVVPGRIAWDETRTSRVISSVAGRVVALKVHPGDVVRPGQALALISSPDFGQAQAEVRKAQADFALSGKNQVRARDLFNAGVIALKELQAADADLERARAERDRTLAREKLFGASREVDQLYRLAAPISGMVVESNVNPGQEVRPDQAQPGTPALFAISDPTRLWVLIDVPETLAEVFQPKMRVRVRTPTWPDVTFEAQIENVAVFIDPSTHAVQVRASIDNRDRRLRAEMYVTAETTIIKSGALRIPAAAALLVGDRYYAFVDESNGHYLRRSLQVEEVGFGTLRVTKGLDPGEKVVSEGALLLQQVLSAKR
;
A
#
# COMPACT_ATOMS: atom_id res chain seq x y z
N MET A 1 102.90 63.94 13.80
CA MET A 1 103.68 63.82 12.55
C MET A 1 102.73 63.62 11.38
N LYS A 2 102.68 64.61 10.54
CA LYS A 2 102.72 64.53 9.09
C LYS A 2 101.63 63.64 8.43
N LYS A 3 100.88 63.94 7.47
CA LYS A 3 100.81 65.01 6.43
C LYS A 3 99.58 64.73 5.56
N PHE A 4 98.88 65.76 5.08
CA PHE A 4 98.60 66.12 3.70
C PHE A 4 97.60 65.14 2.91
N LEU A 5 96.70 65.58 2.20
CA LEU A 5 96.31 66.62 1.25
C LEU A 5 95.46 66.00 0.15
N ALA A 6 94.45 66.47 -0.28
CA ALA A 6 93.95 67.25 -1.40
C ALA A 6 92.59 66.72 -1.95
N CYS A 7 91.67 67.56 -1.91
CA CYS A 7 90.88 68.15 -2.98
C CYS A 7 90.78 67.37 -4.30
N PHE A 8 89.49 66.98 -4.68
CA PHE A 8 89.02 67.29 -6.04
C PHE A 8 87.51 67.30 -6.10
N VAL A 9 86.98 68.42 -6.54
CA VAL A 9 85.54 68.64 -6.86
C VAL A 9 85.31 68.19 -8.28
N ILE A 10 84.33 67.36 -8.51
CA ILE A 10 83.66 67.29 -9.83
C ILE A 10 82.15 67.10 -9.60
N ALA A 11 81.39 68.13 -9.90
CA ALA A 11 79.94 68.09 -10.03
C ALA A 11 79.52 67.32 -11.31
N PHE A 12 78.67 66.40 -11.19
CA PHE A 12 77.92 65.83 -12.38
C PHE A 12 76.49 65.68 -12.03
N SER A 13 75.68 66.54 -12.57
CA SER A 13 74.18 66.51 -12.57
C SER A 13 73.71 65.40 -13.48
N ILE A 14 72.99 64.41 -12.96
CA ILE A 14 72.15 63.54 -13.77
C ILE A 14 70.80 63.46 -13.11
N SER A 15 69.83 64.14 -13.75
CA SER A 15 68.39 63.99 -13.56
C SER A 15 67.98 62.57 -13.98
N GLY A 16 67.62 61.74 -13.07
CA GLY A 16 66.96 60.43 -13.34
C GLY A 16 65.63 60.43 -12.64
N CYS A 17 64.56 60.77 -13.38
CA CYS A 17 63.18 60.48 -12.99
C CYS A 17 63.01 58.95 -12.89
N ASN A 18 63.00 58.41 -11.69
CA ASN A 18 62.61 57.08 -11.42
C ASN A 18 61.11 57.11 -10.93
N SER A 19 60.23 57.07 -11.89
CA SER A 19 58.80 56.84 -11.62
C SER A 19 58.62 55.43 -11.05
N LYS A 20 58.62 55.35 -9.70
CA LYS A 20 58.10 54.14 -9.04
C LYS A 20 56.63 54.01 -9.46
N ALA A 21 56.33 52.99 -10.32
CA ALA A 21 55.02 52.51 -10.46
C ALA A 21 54.50 52.14 -9.10
N ASP A 22 53.48 52.85 -8.62
CA ASP A 22 52.72 52.54 -7.44
C ASP A 22 52.19 51.12 -7.61
N PRO A 23 52.42 50.20 -6.69
CA PRO A 23 51.80 48.88 -6.76
C PRO A 23 50.28 49.13 -6.77
N GLN A 24 49.62 48.91 -7.93
CA GLN A 24 48.18 48.96 -8.04
C GLN A 24 47.62 48.15 -6.86
N GLN A 25 46.99 48.85 -5.92
CA GLN A 25 46.22 48.18 -4.87
C GLN A 25 45.28 47.21 -5.54
N PRO A 26 45.25 45.93 -5.15
CA PRO A 26 44.34 44.99 -5.72
C PRO A 26 42.91 45.53 -5.60
N ALA A 27 42.23 45.64 -6.72
CA ALA A 27 40.89 46.21 -6.78
C ALA A 27 40.02 45.47 -5.76
N GLN A 28 39.47 46.22 -4.78
CA GLN A 28 38.68 45.66 -3.69
C GLN A 28 37.28 45.22 -4.22
N PRO A 29 36.69 44.15 -3.66
CA PRO A 29 35.35 43.74 -4.04
C PRO A 29 34.34 44.86 -3.72
N VAL A 30 33.38 45.04 -4.62
CA VAL A 30 32.28 45.99 -4.45
C VAL A 30 31.11 45.25 -3.80
N VAL A 31 30.50 45.84 -2.75
CA VAL A 31 29.34 45.28 -2.07
C VAL A 31 28.16 46.21 -2.28
N GLU A 32 27.07 45.66 -2.89
CA GLU A 32 25.80 46.37 -3.11
C GLU A 32 24.66 45.56 -2.50
N GLY A 33 24.25 45.94 -1.29
CA GLY A 33 23.23 45.17 -0.54
C GLY A 33 23.70 43.77 -0.18
N GLU A 34 23.12 42.76 -0.75
CA GLU A 34 23.44 41.32 -0.56
C GLU A 34 24.34 40.78 -1.70
N HIS A 35 24.70 41.61 -2.70
CA HIS A 35 25.58 41.25 -3.80
C HIS A 35 27.04 41.62 -3.50
N ILE A 36 27.94 40.73 -3.85
CA ILE A 36 29.38 40.91 -3.83
C ILE A 36 29.90 40.75 -5.25
N VAL A 37 30.59 41.75 -5.75
CA VAL A 37 31.20 41.74 -7.09
C VAL A 37 32.71 41.83 -6.96
N PHE A 38 33.41 40.81 -7.38
CA PHE A 38 34.87 40.80 -7.48
C PHE A 38 35.31 41.24 -8.87
N PRO A 39 36.39 42.02 -8.96
CA PRO A 39 37.07 42.28 -10.23
C PRO A 39 37.52 40.96 -10.87
N ARG A 40 37.45 40.87 -12.21
CA ARG A 40 37.75 39.62 -12.96
C ARG A 40 39.14 39.01 -12.65
N ASP A 41 40.12 39.82 -12.30
CA ASP A 41 41.49 39.40 -12.01
C ASP A 41 41.74 39.20 -10.48
N SER A 42 40.72 39.18 -9.68
CA SER A 42 40.84 39.01 -8.23
C SER A 42 41.34 37.61 -7.87
N ARG A 43 42.48 37.53 -7.18
CA ARG A 43 43.02 36.27 -6.66
C ARG A 43 42.11 35.59 -5.63
N GLN A 44 41.18 36.35 -5.05
CA GLN A 44 40.21 35.84 -4.06
C GLN A 44 39.18 34.89 -4.68
N ILE A 45 38.85 35.05 -5.96
CA ILE A 45 37.93 34.16 -6.70
C ILE A 45 38.53 32.75 -6.78
N ALA A 46 39.83 32.60 -6.88
CA ALA A 46 40.48 31.29 -6.95
C ALA A 46 40.35 30.46 -5.64
N ALA A 47 39.99 31.10 -4.53
CA ALA A 47 39.72 30.43 -3.25
C ALA A 47 38.24 30.04 -3.06
N LEU A 48 37.41 30.31 -4.05
CA LEU A 48 35.98 30.01 -4.02
C LEU A 48 35.70 28.81 -4.90
N THR A 49 35.07 27.80 -4.33
CA THR A 49 34.58 26.61 -5.08
C THR A 49 33.06 26.61 -5.05
N SER A 50 32.45 26.51 -6.19
CA SER A 50 30.99 26.46 -6.31
C SER A 50 30.53 25.07 -6.72
N VAL A 51 29.42 24.60 -6.12
CA VAL A 51 28.75 23.29 -6.39
C VAL A 51 27.31 23.54 -6.80
N ALA A 52 26.83 22.83 -7.79
CA ALA A 52 25.44 22.94 -8.20
C ALA A 52 24.50 22.37 -7.11
N ALA A 53 23.39 23.07 -6.88
CA ALA A 53 22.30 22.55 -6.05
C ALA A 53 21.60 21.43 -6.83
N GLU A 54 21.73 20.20 -6.35
CA GLU A 54 21.18 19.03 -7.00
C GLU A 54 19.75 18.73 -6.46
N PRO A 55 18.82 18.30 -7.32
CA PRO A 55 17.54 17.78 -6.84
C PRO A 55 17.78 16.66 -5.82
N GLU A 56 17.01 16.64 -4.74
CA GLU A 56 17.11 15.56 -3.77
C GLU A 56 16.77 14.22 -4.41
N ALA A 57 17.69 13.28 -4.34
CA ALA A 57 17.40 11.91 -4.73
C ALA A 57 16.26 11.37 -3.84
N GLY A 58 15.26 10.73 -4.45
CA GLY A 58 14.13 10.20 -3.71
C GLY A 58 14.57 9.30 -2.55
N GLN A 59 13.96 9.50 -1.39
CA GLN A 59 14.18 8.65 -0.22
C GLN A 59 13.40 7.34 -0.40
N THR A 60 14.08 6.21 -0.38
CA THR A 60 13.43 4.90 -0.34
C THR A 60 12.93 4.64 1.07
N ILE A 61 11.61 4.44 1.18
CA ILE A 61 10.95 3.97 2.42
C ILE A 61 10.75 2.49 2.30
N VAL A 62 11.09 1.78 3.36
CA VAL A 62 10.90 0.33 3.50
C VAL A 62 10.01 0.11 4.71
N VAL A 63 8.86 -0.54 4.49
CA VAL A 63 7.90 -0.85 5.55
C VAL A 63 7.57 -2.35 5.55
N PRO A 64 7.36 -2.95 6.73
CA PRO A 64 7.01 -4.34 6.84
C PRO A 64 5.57 -4.59 6.39
N GLY A 65 5.31 -5.82 5.99
CA GLY A 65 3.97 -6.28 5.66
C GLY A 65 3.91 -7.80 5.59
N ARG A 66 2.74 -8.31 5.26
CA ARG A 66 2.50 -9.74 5.03
C ARG A 66 1.59 -9.97 3.83
N ILE A 67 1.73 -11.11 3.21
CA ILE A 67 0.82 -11.57 2.18
C ILE A 67 -0.45 -12.11 2.85
N ALA A 68 -1.60 -11.81 2.29
CA ALA A 68 -2.89 -12.34 2.75
C ALA A 68 -3.73 -12.81 1.56
N TRP A 69 -4.73 -13.64 1.83
CA TRP A 69 -5.72 -13.98 0.82
C TRP A 69 -6.50 -12.73 0.42
N ASP A 70 -6.87 -12.68 -0.87
CA ASP A 70 -7.84 -11.68 -1.35
C ASP A 70 -9.23 -12.09 -0.86
N GLU A 71 -9.71 -11.47 0.23
CA GLU A 71 -11.00 -11.80 0.85
C GLU A 71 -12.20 -11.55 -0.09
N THR A 72 -12.03 -10.73 -1.13
CA THR A 72 -13.08 -10.55 -2.14
C THR A 72 -13.22 -11.76 -3.07
N ARG A 73 -12.22 -12.64 -3.08
CA ARG A 73 -12.13 -13.86 -3.87
C ARG A 73 -12.00 -15.11 -3.00
N THR A 74 -12.22 -14.95 -1.70
CA THR A 74 -12.13 -16.03 -0.71
C THR A 74 -13.52 -16.31 -0.15
N SER A 75 -13.89 -17.57 -0.10
CA SER A 75 -15.11 -18.00 0.56
C SER A 75 -14.80 -18.89 1.75
N ARG A 76 -15.28 -18.46 2.91
CA ARG A 76 -15.20 -19.21 4.16
C ARG A 76 -16.47 -20.04 4.32
N VAL A 77 -16.34 -21.35 4.14
CA VAL A 77 -17.46 -22.29 4.12
C VAL A 77 -17.73 -22.82 5.53
N ILE A 78 -18.94 -22.57 6.01
CA ILE A 78 -19.48 -23.10 7.28
C ILE A 78 -20.63 -24.05 7.00
N SER A 79 -21.01 -24.91 7.96
CA SER A 79 -22.20 -25.76 7.82
C SER A 79 -23.47 -24.98 8.14
N SER A 80 -24.50 -25.14 7.31
CA SER A 80 -25.85 -24.64 7.57
C SER A 80 -26.69 -25.58 8.43
N VAL A 81 -26.21 -26.80 8.70
CA VAL A 81 -26.90 -27.85 9.47
C VAL A 81 -26.01 -28.36 10.61
N ALA A 82 -26.66 -28.77 11.69
CA ALA A 82 -26.00 -29.55 12.72
C ALA A 82 -25.86 -31.00 12.27
N GLY A 83 -24.73 -31.63 12.61
CA GLY A 83 -24.51 -33.03 12.27
C GLY A 83 -23.05 -33.47 12.46
N ARG A 84 -22.81 -34.72 12.10
CA ARG A 84 -21.47 -35.33 12.16
C ARG A 84 -20.87 -35.47 10.78
N VAL A 85 -19.63 -35.05 10.61
CA VAL A 85 -18.87 -35.23 9.38
C VAL A 85 -18.59 -36.69 9.14
N VAL A 86 -19.12 -37.22 8.06
CA VAL A 86 -18.97 -38.65 7.66
C VAL A 86 -17.70 -38.82 6.82
N ALA A 87 -17.48 -37.93 5.86
CA ALA A 87 -16.34 -38.02 4.95
C ALA A 87 -15.97 -36.64 4.42
N LEU A 88 -14.69 -36.42 4.23
CA LEU A 88 -14.13 -35.33 3.45
C LEU A 88 -14.01 -35.79 1.99
N LYS A 89 -14.35 -34.92 1.05
CA LYS A 89 -14.26 -35.17 -0.40
C LYS A 89 -13.13 -34.40 -1.05
N VAL A 90 -12.52 -33.49 -0.32
CA VAL A 90 -11.44 -32.60 -0.76
C VAL A 90 -10.42 -32.41 0.36
N HIS A 91 -9.19 -32.05 -0.05
CA HIS A 91 -8.07 -31.74 0.84
C HIS A 91 -7.50 -30.36 0.49
N PRO A 92 -6.76 -29.72 1.39
CA PRO A 92 -6.01 -28.51 1.06
C PRO A 92 -5.11 -28.72 -0.17
N GLY A 93 -5.20 -27.81 -1.14
CA GLY A 93 -4.53 -27.87 -2.43
C GLY A 93 -5.42 -28.33 -3.59
N ASP A 94 -6.58 -28.95 -3.32
CA ASP A 94 -7.50 -29.38 -4.36
C ASP A 94 -8.20 -28.18 -5.01
N VAL A 95 -8.39 -28.25 -6.33
CA VAL A 95 -9.16 -27.27 -7.09
C VAL A 95 -10.63 -27.72 -7.17
N VAL A 96 -11.54 -26.83 -6.81
CA VAL A 96 -12.98 -27.10 -6.74
C VAL A 96 -13.77 -26.17 -7.64
N ARG A 97 -14.98 -26.65 -8.02
CA ARG A 97 -15.97 -25.89 -8.79
C ARG A 97 -17.20 -25.61 -7.94
N PRO A 98 -17.99 -24.57 -8.26
CA PRO A 98 -19.27 -24.32 -7.57
C PRO A 98 -20.16 -25.55 -7.59
N GLY A 99 -20.75 -25.88 -6.43
CA GLY A 99 -21.60 -27.07 -6.26
C GLY A 99 -20.84 -28.39 -6.01
N GLN A 100 -19.52 -28.42 -6.13
CA GLN A 100 -18.73 -29.62 -5.81
C GLN A 100 -18.78 -29.89 -4.31
N ALA A 101 -19.02 -31.15 -3.93
CA ALA A 101 -19.05 -31.56 -2.53
C ALA A 101 -17.67 -31.47 -1.88
N LEU A 102 -17.56 -30.75 -0.76
CA LEU A 102 -16.37 -30.63 0.09
C LEU A 102 -16.39 -31.71 1.18
N ALA A 103 -17.53 -31.90 1.82
CA ALA A 103 -17.74 -32.88 2.88
C ALA A 103 -19.17 -33.45 2.84
N LEU A 104 -19.34 -34.60 3.43
CA LEU A 104 -20.64 -35.20 3.72
C LEU A 104 -20.88 -35.15 5.23
N ILE A 105 -22.05 -34.61 5.63
CA ILE A 105 -22.44 -34.44 7.01
C ILE A 105 -23.74 -35.21 7.25
N SER A 106 -23.72 -36.17 8.18
CA SER A 106 -24.93 -36.83 8.63
C SER A 106 -25.70 -35.90 9.57
N SER A 107 -26.87 -35.45 9.09
CA SER A 107 -27.73 -34.47 9.78
C SER A 107 -29.13 -34.99 9.95
N PRO A 108 -29.60 -35.24 11.21
CA PRO A 108 -31.00 -35.61 11.47
C PRO A 108 -32.00 -34.54 11.00
N ASP A 109 -31.69 -33.26 11.17
CA ASP A 109 -32.52 -32.13 10.78
C ASP A 109 -32.74 -32.10 9.26
N PHE A 110 -31.69 -32.39 8.49
CA PHE A 110 -31.76 -32.49 7.05
C PHE A 110 -32.60 -33.69 6.64
N GLY A 111 -32.42 -34.85 7.29
CA GLY A 111 -33.24 -36.05 7.03
C GLY A 111 -34.72 -35.83 7.33
N GLN A 112 -35.04 -35.09 8.39
CA GLN A 112 -36.41 -34.71 8.70
C GLN A 112 -37.01 -33.80 7.60
N ALA A 113 -36.26 -32.78 7.16
CA ALA A 113 -36.71 -31.89 6.09
C ALA A 113 -36.99 -32.66 4.79
N GLN A 114 -36.14 -33.63 4.43
CA GLN A 114 -36.34 -34.50 3.27
C GLN A 114 -37.61 -35.37 3.41
N ALA A 115 -37.86 -35.92 4.60
CA ALA A 115 -39.07 -36.73 4.88
C ALA A 115 -40.35 -35.88 4.80
N GLU A 116 -40.33 -34.64 5.33
CA GLU A 116 -41.43 -33.69 5.22
C GLU A 116 -41.77 -33.36 3.75
N VAL A 117 -40.76 -33.12 2.91
CA VAL A 117 -40.95 -32.88 1.47
C VAL A 117 -41.60 -34.07 0.78
N ARG A 118 -41.14 -35.31 1.05
CA ARG A 118 -41.73 -36.52 0.46
C ARG A 118 -43.20 -36.70 0.87
N LYS A 119 -43.51 -36.47 2.16
CA LYS A 119 -44.88 -36.52 2.65
C LYS A 119 -45.75 -35.48 1.94
N ALA A 120 -45.35 -34.24 1.89
CA ALA A 120 -46.08 -33.15 1.26
C ALA A 120 -46.28 -33.38 -0.26
N GLN A 121 -45.29 -33.96 -0.94
CA GLN A 121 -45.42 -34.34 -2.35
C GLN A 121 -46.45 -35.48 -2.55
N ALA A 122 -46.49 -36.47 -1.67
CA ALA A 122 -47.48 -37.56 -1.74
C ALA A 122 -48.90 -37.06 -1.46
N ASP A 123 -49.05 -36.18 -0.45
CA ASP A 123 -50.33 -35.55 -0.11
C ASP A 123 -50.86 -34.67 -1.27
N PHE A 124 -50.00 -33.90 -1.90
CA PHE A 124 -50.33 -33.10 -3.08
C PHE A 124 -50.75 -33.96 -4.25
N ALA A 125 -50.05 -35.07 -4.53
CA ALA A 125 -50.40 -36.00 -5.60
C ALA A 125 -51.75 -36.68 -5.34
N LEU A 126 -52.06 -37.06 -4.08
CA LEU A 126 -53.33 -37.64 -3.67
C LEU A 126 -54.48 -36.65 -3.82
N SER A 127 -54.30 -35.41 -3.31
CA SER A 127 -55.28 -34.33 -3.42
C SER A 127 -55.60 -33.99 -4.88
N GLY A 128 -54.57 -33.99 -5.75
CA GLY A 128 -54.75 -33.79 -7.19
C GLY A 128 -55.64 -34.87 -7.84
N LYS A 129 -55.42 -36.17 -7.52
CA LYS A 129 -56.19 -37.24 -8.01
C LYS A 129 -57.70 -37.18 -7.51
N ASN A 130 -57.83 -36.77 -6.24
CA ASN A 130 -59.19 -36.61 -5.66
C ASN A 130 -59.95 -35.45 -6.31
N GLN A 131 -59.25 -34.32 -6.55
CA GLN A 131 -59.86 -33.17 -7.22
C GLN A 131 -60.30 -33.50 -8.65
N VAL A 132 -59.47 -34.19 -9.44
CA VAL A 132 -59.87 -34.64 -10.80
C VAL A 132 -61.08 -35.51 -10.72
N ARG A 133 -61.14 -36.50 -9.83
CA ARG A 133 -62.31 -37.38 -9.64
C ARG A 133 -63.55 -36.58 -9.24
N ALA A 134 -63.39 -35.63 -8.28
CA ALA A 134 -64.58 -34.82 -7.87
C ALA A 134 -65.09 -33.96 -9.03
N ARG A 135 -64.19 -33.42 -9.86
CA ARG A 135 -64.57 -32.66 -11.06
C ARG A 135 -65.34 -33.52 -12.06
N ASP A 136 -64.88 -34.75 -12.31
CA ASP A 136 -65.57 -35.68 -13.23
C ASP A 136 -66.96 -36.07 -12.70
N LEU A 137 -67.12 -36.36 -11.39
CA LEU A 137 -68.37 -36.65 -10.74
C LEU A 137 -69.31 -35.44 -10.73
N PHE A 138 -68.85 -34.25 -10.53
CA PHE A 138 -69.69 -33.06 -10.63
C PHE A 138 -70.17 -32.82 -12.04
N ASN A 139 -69.32 -32.97 -13.05
CA ASN A 139 -69.69 -32.85 -14.45
C ASN A 139 -70.72 -33.91 -14.86
N ALA A 140 -70.72 -35.11 -14.23
CA ALA A 140 -71.69 -36.14 -14.39
C ALA A 140 -73.02 -35.95 -13.55
N GLY A 141 -73.10 -34.84 -12.77
CA GLY A 141 -74.25 -34.54 -11.92
C GLY A 141 -74.37 -35.39 -10.66
N VAL A 142 -73.29 -36.10 -10.25
CA VAL A 142 -73.30 -37.07 -9.12
C VAL A 142 -73.06 -36.41 -7.78
N ILE A 143 -72.22 -35.31 -7.72
CA ILE A 143 -71.90 -34.61 -6.49
C ILE A 143 -72.30 -33.13 -6.54
N ALA A 144 -72.48 -32.53 -5.38
CA ALA A 144 -72.77 -31.08 -5.25
C ALA A 144 -71.57 -30.21 -5.51
N LEU A 145 -71.80 -28.95 -5.94
CA LEU A 145 -70.71 -27.92 -6.13
C LEU A 145 -69.86 -27.73 -4.87
N LYS A 146 -70.45 -27.82 -3.67
CA LYS A 146 -69.77 -27.72 -2.41
C LYS A 146 -68.67 -28.78 -2.27
N GLU A 147 -68.87 -29.98 -2.74
CA GLU A 147 -67.93 -31.10 -2.68
C GLU A 147 -66.76 -30.88 -3.65
N LEU A 148 -67.02 -30.36 -4.85
CA LEU A 148 -65.96 -29.94 -5.77
C LEU A 148 -65.11 -28.79 -5.19
N GLN A 149 -65.79 -27.77 -4.62
CA GLN A 149 -65.09 -26.66 -3.98
C GLN A 149 -64.21 -27.11 -2.79
N ALA A 150 -64.66 -28.10 -2.01
CA ALA A 150 -63.87 -28.70 -0.93
C ALA A 150 -62.62 -29.40 -1.49
N ALA A 151 -62.74 -30.19 -2.58
CA ALA A 151 -61.61 -30.85 -3.23
C ALA A 151 -60.64 -29.86 -3.85
N ASP A 152 -61.12 -28.76 -4.42
CA ASP A 152 -60.29 -27.69 -4.93
C ASP A 152 -59.49 -27.01 -3.77
N ALA A 153 -60.16 -26.73 -2.64
CA ALA A 153 -59.50 -26.14 -1.46
C ALA A 153 -58.47 -27.10 -0.81
N ASP A 154 -58.74 -28.41 -0.83
CA ASP A 154 -57.79 -29.41 -0.34
C ASP A 154 -56.54 -29.48 -1.23
N LEU A 155 -56.67 -29.40 -2.53
CA LEU A 155 -55.56 -29.36 -3.48
C LEU A 155 -54.71 -28.12 -3.26
N GLU A 156 -55.32 -26.94 -3.11
CA GLU A 156 -54.58 -25.70 -2.87
C GLU A 156 -53.84 -25.73 -1.52
N ARG A 157 -54.42 -26.30 -0.45
CA ARG A 157 -53.71 -26.48 0.82
C ARG A 157 -52.53 -27.43 0.69
N ALA A 158 -52.70 -28.56 0.01
CA ALA A 158 -51.64 -29.53 -0.22
C ALA A 158 -50.50 -28.94 -1.09
N ARG A 159 -50.86 -28.09 -2.07
CA ARG A 159 -49.91 -27.36 -2.89
C ARG A 159 -49.07 -26.37 -2.06
N ALA A 160 -49.71 -25.55 -1.23
CA ALA A 160 -49.04 -24.60 -0.38
C ALA A 160 -48.08 -25.28 0.59
N GLU A 161 -48.46 -26.42 1.19
CA GLU A 161 -47.61 -27.19 2.07
C GLU A 161 -46.40 -27.82 1.36
N ARG A 162 -46.63 -28.38 0.15
CA ARG A 162 -45.53 -28.87 -0.70
C ARG A 162 -44.54 -27.75 -1.01
N ASP A 163 -45.03 -26.57 -1.41
CA ASP A 163 -44.16 -25.45 -1.79
C ASP A 163 -43.39 -24.91 -0.58
N ARG A 164 -44.00 -24.88 0.62
CA ARG A 164 -43.37 -24.53 1.88
C ARG A 164 -42.21 -25.48 2.25
N THR A 165 -42.49 -26.80 2.15
CA THR A 165 -41.48 -27.81 2.50
C THR A 165 -40.32 -27.83 1.51
N LEU A 166 -40.61 -27.67 0.20
CA LEU A 166 -39.56 -27.50 -0.84
C LEU A 166 -38.73 -26.26 -0.65
N ALA A 167 -39.34 -25.13 -0.25
CA ALA A 167 -38.57 -23.91 0.06
C ALA A 167 -37.65 -24.11 1.24
N ARG A 168 -38.08 -24.82 2.28
CA ARG A 168 -37.23 -25.16 3.45
C ARG A 168 -36.08 -26.09 3.07
N GLU A 169 -36.31 -27.13 2.28
CA GLU A 169 -35.25 -28.04 1.81
C GLU A 169 -34.19 -27.29 0.97
N LYS A 170 -34.65 -26.34 0.16
CA LYS A 170 -33.77 -25.53 -0.69
C LYS A 170 -32.73 -24.73 0.11
N LEU A 171 -33.04 -24.35 1.34
CA LEU A 171 -32.07 -23.68 2.24
C LEU A 171 -30.90 -24.58 2.61
N PHE A 172 -31.07 -25.88 2.57
CA PHE A 172 -30.04 -26.88 2.87
C PHE A 172 -29.34 -27.43 1.60
N GLY A 173 -29.77 -27.04 0.41
CA GLY A 173 -29.30 -27.65 -0.85
C GLY A 173 -30.10 -28.90 -1.21
N ALA A 174 -30.76 -28.89 -2.36
CA ALA A 174 -31.62 -29.96 -2.80
C ALA A 174 -30.86 -31.30 -2.94
N SER A 175 -31.39 -32.36 -2.32
CA SER A 175 -30.96 -33.75 -2.54
C SER A 175 -32.12 -34.56 -3.10
N ARG A 176 -31.81 -35.56 -3.94
CA ARG A 176 -32.83 -36.43 -4.53
C ARG A 176 -33.17 -37.64 -3.67
N GLU A 177 -32.36 -37.93 -2.65
CA GLU A 177 -32.52 -39.12 -1.82
C GLU A 177 -32.67 -38.74 -0.34
N VAL A 178 -33.48 -39.49 0.44
CA VAL A 178 -33.55 -39.34 1.89
C VAL A 178 -32.48 -40.21 2.51
N ASP A 179 -31.28 -39.69 2.53
CA ASP A 179 -30.10 -40.37 3.06
C ASP A 179 -29.54 -39.71 4.31
N GLN A 180 -30.16 -38.61 4.78
CA GLN A 180 -29.71 -37.76 5.88
C GLN A 180 -28.28 -37.17 5.65
N LEU A 181 -27.74 -37.34 4.44
CA LEU A 181 -26.39 -36.89 4.10
C LEU A 181 -26.46 -35.51 3.46
N TYR A 182 -26.17 -34.50 4.28
CA TYR A 182 -26.00 -33.14 3.80
C TYR A 182 -24.69 -33.00 3.06
N ARG A 183 -24.73 -32.48 1.85
CA ARG A 183 -23.55 -32.22 1.01
C ARG A 183 -23.10 -30.78 1.20
N LEU A 184 -22.06 -30.56 2.00
CA LEU A 184 -21.43 -29.25 2.10
C LEU A 184 -20.71 -28.95 0.77
N ALA A 185 -21.26 -28.01 0.00
CA ALA A 185 -20.78 -27.72 -1.36
C ALA A 185 -19.93 -26.46 -1.41
N ALA A 186 -18.99 -26.39 -2.37
CA ALA A 186 -18.22 -25.20 -2.68
C ALA A 186 -19.12 -24.11 -3.26
N PRO A 187 -19.14 -22.87 -2.71
CA PRO A 187 -19.94 -21.78 -3.26
C PRO A 187 -19.28 -21.09 -4.45
N ILE A 188 -17.96 -21.16 -4.55
CA ILE A 188 -17.14 -20.55 -5.61
C ILE A 188 -16.17 -21.56 -6.21
N SER A 189 -15.65 -21.26 -7.41
CA SER A 189 -14.48 -21.95 -7.95
C SER A 189 -13.20 -21.42 -7.30
N GLY A 190 -12.23 -22.30 -7.05
CA GLY A 190 -10.95 -21.92 -6.46
C GLY A 190 -10.18 -23.13 -5.95
N MET A 191 -9.17 -22.86 -5.15
CA MET A 191 -8.41 -23.88 -4.45
C MET A 191 -8.83 -23.92 -2.98
N VAL A 192 -8.96 -25.11 -2.41
CA VAL A 192 -9.13 -25.30 -0.97
C VAL A 192 -7.82 -24.93 -0.30
N VAL A 193 -7.81 -23.81 0.43
CA VAL A 193 -6.61 -23.27 1.09
C VAL A 193 -6.53 -23.66 2.56
N GLU A 194 -7.69 -23.91 3.18
CA GLU A 194 -7.80 -24.38 4.56
C GLU A 194 -8.86 -25.46 4.69
N SER A 195 -8.61 -26.43 5.57
CA SER A 195 -9.59 -27.44 6.00
C SER A 195 -9.42 -27.62 7.51
N ASN A 196 -10.38 -27.10 8.27
CA ASN A 196 -10.39 -27.09 9.73
C ASN A 196 -11.44 -28.08 10.28
N VAL A 197 -11.63 -29.18 9.59
CA VAL A 197 -12.63 -30.20 9.94
C VAL A 197 -12.10 -31.60 9.67
N ASN A 198 -12.49 -32.54 10.56
CA ASN A 198 -12.06 -33.92 10.48
C ASN A 198 -13.25 -34.87 10.38
N PRO A 199 -13.10 -36.05 9.75
CA PRO A 199 -14.11 -37.09 9.79
C PRO A 199 -14.45 -37.48 11.24
N GLY A 200 -15.74 -37.65 11.54
CA GLY A 200 -16.25 -37.95 12.88
C GLY A 200 -16.52 -36.72 13.74
N GLN A 201 -16.04 -35.54 13.36
CA GLN A 201 -16.27 -34.28 14.10
C GLN A 201 -17.73 -33.86 14.02
N GLU A 202 -18.29 -33.40 15.14
CA GLU A 202 -19.59 -32.76 15.20
C GLU A 202 -19.48 -31.30 14.81
N VAL A 203 -20.38 -30.84 13.93
CA VAL A 203 -20.47 -29.46 13.47
C VAL A 203 -21.85 -28.89 13.79
N ARG A 204 -21.90 -27.62 14.22
CA ARG A 204 -23.15 -26.94 14.57
C ARG A 204 -23.10 -25.50 14.07
N PRO A 205 -24.17 -25.01 13.39
CA PRO A 205 -24.22 -23.62 12.89
C PRO A 205 -24.18 -22.57 14.00
N ASP A 206 -24.76 -22.87 15.19
CA ASP A 206 -24.83 -22.00 16.36
C ASP A 206 -23.49 -21.80 17.07
N GLN A 207 -22.51 -22.63 16.79
CA GLN A 207 -21.14 -22.51 17.33
C GLN A 207 -20.22 -21.64 16.48
N ALA A 208 -20.70 -21.08 15.36
CA ALA A 208 -19.95 -20.15 14.54
C ALA A 208 -19.85 -18.78 15.22
N GLN A 209 -19.04 -18.70 16.31
CA GLN A 209 -18.74 -17.46 17.02
C GLN A 209 -17.66 -16.66 16.26
N PRO A 210 -17.57 -15.34 16.45
CA PRO A 210 -16.45 -14.55 15.94
C PRO A 210 -15.11 -15.16 16.38
N GLY A 211 -14.25 -15.47 15.42
CA GLY A 211 -12.95 -16.13 15.67
C GLY A 211 -12.95 -17.65 15.51
N THR A 212 -14.11 -18.32 15.34
CA THR A 212 -14.14 -19.75 14.99
C THR A 212 -13.71 -19.95 13.55
N PRO A 213 -12.70 -20.80 13.26
CA PRO A 213 -12.29 -21.09 11.90
C PRO A 213 -13.44 -21.69 11.08
N ALA A 214 -13.59 -21.25 9.84
CA ALA A 214 -14.50 -21.88 8.87
C ALA A 214 -14.09 -23.34 8.65
N LEU A 215 -15.02 -24.21 8.28
CA LEU A 215 -14.72 -25.62 8.00
C LEU A 215 -13.77 -25.75 6.81
N PHE A 216 -13.99 -24.94 5.78
CA PHE A 216 -13.10 -24.83 4.64
C PHE A 216 -12.93 -23.34 4.25
N ALA A 217 -11.77 -23.00 3.74
CA ALA A 217 -11.55 -21.75 3.01
C ALA A 217 -11.19 -22.09 1.55
N ILE A 218 -11.90 -21.46 0.62
CA ILE A 218 -11.66 -21.59 -0.82
C ILE A 218 -11.26 -20.23 -1.34
N SER A 219 -10.11 -20.13 -2.01
CA SER A 219 -9.57 -18.88 -2.52
C SER A 219 -8.96 -19.06 -3.92
N ASP A 220 -8.79 -17.94 -4.62
CA ASP A 220 -8.01 -17.88 -5.86
C ASP A 220 -6.56 -17.49 -5.55
N PRO A 221 -5.61 -18.44 -5.59
CA PRO A 221 -4.21 -18.15 -5.24
C PRO A 221 -3.46 -17.34 -6.30
N THR A 222 -4.07 -17.02 -7.44
CA THR A 222 -3.43 -16.27 -8.52
C THR A 222 -3.35 -14.77 -8.25
N ARG A 223 -4.12 -14.28 -7.27
CA ARG A 223 -4.12 -12.90 -6.81
C ARG A 223 -4.20 -12.89 -5.29
N LEU A 224 -3.28 -12.14 -4.69
CA LEU A 224 -3.17 -12.03 -3.24
C LEU A 224 -3.20 -10.56 -2.82
N TRP A 225 -3.42 -10.32 -1.56
CA TRP A 225 -3.22 -9.02 -0.94
C TRP A 225 -1.86 -8.96 -0.26
N VAL A 226 -1.30 -7.76 -0.25
CA VAL A 226 -0.20 -7.36 0.62
C VAL A 226 -0.78 -6.41 1.65
N LEU A 227 -0.76 -6.80 2.91
CA LEU A 227 -1.13 -5.95 4.03
C LEU A 227 0.15 -5.34 4.56
N ILE A 228 0.28 -4.03 4.43
CA ILE A 228 1.47 -3.27 4.77
C ILE A 228 1.15 -2.44 6.01
N ASP A 229 1.97 -2.57 7.06
CA ASP A 229 1.79 -1.85 8.31
C ASP A 229 2.65 -0.58 8.29
N VAL A 230 2.02 0.53 7.91
CA VAL A 230 2.70 1.83 7.70
C VAL A 230 2.64 2.65 8.99
N PRO A 231 3.79 3.09 9.56
CA PRO A 231 3.80 4.01 10.69
C PRO A 231 2.99 5.28 10.39
N GLU A 232 2.29 5.83 11.41
CA GLU A 232 1.45 7.03 11.28
C GLU A 232 2.17 8.19 10.59
N THR A 233 3.44 8.40 10.94
CA THR A 233 4.28 9.49 10.39
C THR A 233 4.52 9.39 8.87
N LEU A 234 4.29 8.21 8.28
CA LEU A 234 4.47 7.93 6.85
C LEU A 234 3.15 7.70 6.11
N ALA A 235 2.02 7.74 6.82
CA ALA A 235 0.72 7.38 6.25
C ALA A 235 0.32 8.22 5.02
N GLU A 236 0.63 9.52 5.04
CA GLU A 236 0.32 10.45 3.94
C GLU A 236 1.05 10.13 2.62
N VAL A 237 2.14 9.37 2.70
CA VAL A 237 2.94 8.97 1.54
C VAL A 237 2.23 7.93 0.70
N PHE A 238 1.46 7.06 1.36
CA PHE A 238 0.82 5.93 0.71
C PHE A 238 -0.58 6.31 0.23
N GLN A 239 -0.78 6.29 -1.09
CA GLN A 239 -2.04 6.68 -1.70
C GLN A 239 -2.60 5.55 -2.57
N PRO A 240 -3.93 5.45 -2.72
CA PRO A 240 -4.56 4.51 -3.62
C PRO A 240 -4.02 4.64 -5.06
N LYS A 241 -3.89 3.51 -5.75
CA LYS A 241 -3.32 3.35 -7.10
C LYS A 241 -1.79 3.49 -7.20
N MET A 242 -1.10 3.84 -6.12
CA MET A 242 0.36 3.86 -6.08
C MET A 242 0.92 2.45 -6.25
N ARG A 243 2.04 2.31 -6.95
CA ARG A 243 2.79 1.05 -7.06
C ARG A 243 3.86 1.00 -5.98
N VAL A 244 3.99 -0.16 -5.37
CA VAL A 244 5.03 -0.46 -4.39
C VAL A 244 5.77 -1.72 -4.82
N ARG A 245 7.06 -1.74 -4.56
CA ARG A 245 7.90 -2.92 -4.78
C ARG A 245 7.84 -3.78 -3.52
N VAL A 246 7.60 -5.06 -3.71
CA VAL A 246 7.48 -6.04 -2.63
C VAL A 246 8.63 -7.03 -2.73
N ARG A 247 9.35 -7.23 -1.63
CA ARG A 247 10.41 -8.22 -1.50
C ARG A 247 10.09 -9.18 -0.38
N THR A 248 10.52 -10.42 -0.53
CA THR A 248 10.40 -11.46 0.49
C THR A 248 11.74 -12.18 0.70
N PRO A 249 12.07 -12.55 1.93
CA PRO A 249 13.29 -13.33 2.21
C PRO A 249 13.36 -14.67 1.45
N THR A 250 12.20 -15.23 1.09
CA THR A 250 12.13 -16.48 0.31
C THR A 250 12.68 -16.32 -1.10
N TRP A 251 12.58 -15.12 -1.69
CA TRP A 251 13.02 -14.80 -3.05
C TRP A 251 13.80 -13.48 -3.04
N PRO A 252 15.03 -13.45 -2.48
CA PRO A 252 15.77 -12.20 -2.24
C PRO A 252 16.10 -11.44 -3.53
N ASP A 253 16.31 -12.15 -4.64
CA ASP A 253 16.68 -11.56 -5.93
C ASP A 253 15.47 -11.20 -6.80
N VAL A 254 14.24 -11.47 -6.32
CA VAL A 254 13.00 -11.21 -7.06
C VAL A 254 12.26 -10.05 -6.42
N THR A 255 11.93 -9.06 -7.23
CA THR A 255 11.06 -7.97 -6.83
C THR A 255 9.69 -8.17 -7.46
N PHE A 256 8.67 -8.16 -6.63
CA PHE A 256 7.28 -8.22 -7.06
C PHE A 256 6.69 -6.80 -7.06
N GLU A 257 5.79 -6.52 -7.99
CA GLU A 257 5.05 -5.25 -8.01
C GLU A 257 3.65 -5.45 -7.40
N ALA A 258 3.28 -4.58 -6.48
CA ALA A 258 1.93 -4.50 -5.94
C ALA A 258 1.34 -3.11 -6.15
N GLN A 259 0.03 -3.05 -6.30
CA GLN A 259 -0.71 -1.79 -6.43
C GLN A 259 -1.58 -1.56 -5.21
N ILE A 260 -1.42 -0.39 -4.57
CA ILE A 260 -2.24 0.01 -3.43
C ILE A 260 -3.69 0.17 -3.88
N GLU A 261 -4.60 -0.55 -3.22
CA GLU A 261 -6.04 -0.46 -3.43
C GLU A 261 -6.71 0.44 -2.41
N ASN A 262 -6.28 0.32 -1.14
CA ASN A 262 -6.88 1.04 -0.04
C ASN A 262 -5.84 1.39 1.03
N VAL A 263 -6.04 2.54 1.65
CA VAL A 263 -5.35 2.99 2.86
C VAL A 263 -6.42 3.09 3.97
N ALA A 264 -6.22 2.38 5.07
CA ALA A 264 -7.18 2.41 6.17
C ALA A 264 -7.35 3.83 6.74
N VAL A 265 -8.57 4.17 7.12
CA VAL A 265 -8.89 5.48 7.72
C VAL A 265 -8.71 5.49 9.25
N PHE A 266 -8.28 4.38 9.83
CA PHE A 266 -8.03 4.25 11.25
C PHE A 266 -6.61 3.77 11.52
N ILE A 267 -6.09 4.11 12.68
CA ILE A 267 -4.79 3.69 13.18
C ILE A 267 -5.03 2.56 14.19
N ASP A 268 -4.32 1.44 14.04
CA ASP A 268 -4.36 0.37 15.03
C ASP A 268 -3.73 0.87 16.34
N PRO A 269 -4.48 0.89 17.46
CA PRO A 269 -4.00 1.45 18.71
C PRO A 269 -2.87 0.62 19.36
N SER A 270 -2.69 -0.62 18.95
CA SER A 270 -1.65 -1.50 19.49
C SER A 270 -0.31 -1.34 18.77
N THR A 271 -0.34 -1.07 17.47
CA THR A 271 0.86 -0.99 16.62
C THR A 271 1.19 0.44 16.20
N HIS A 272 0.27 1.42 16.41
CA HIS A 272 0.36 2.79 15.89
C HIS A 272 0.64 2.84 14.37
N ALA A 273 0.08 1.87 13.66
CA ALA A 273 0.24 1.76 12.21
C ALA A 273 -1.09 1.91 11.49
N VAL A 274 -1.02 2.47 10.28
CA VAL A 274 -2.10 2.49 9.30
C VAL A 274 -1.93 1.29 8.39
N GLN A 275 -2.96 0.45 8.29
CA GLN A 275 -2.90 -0.69 7.39
C GLN A 275 -3.17 -0.25 5.95
N VAL A 276 -2.20 -0.48 5.08
CA VAL A 276 -2.31 -0.26 3.63
C VAL A 276 -2.47 -1.61 2.94
N ARG A 277 -3.53 -1.72 2.14
CA ARG A 277 -3.81 -2.92 1.36
C ARG A 277 -3.45 -2.70 -0.10
N ALA A 278 -2.58 -3.57 -0.60
CA ALA A 278 -2.20 -3.60 -2.02
C ALA A 278 -2.54 -4.96 -2.63
N SER A 279 -2.86 -5.00 -3.92
CA SER A 279 -3.03 -6.24 -4.68
C SER A 279 -1.76 -6.61 -5.40
N ILE A 280 -1.46 -7.91 -5.43
CA ILE A 280 -0.29 -8.48 -6.09
C ILE A 280 -0.68 -9.66 -6.97
N ASP A 281 -0.14 -9.70 -8.20
CA ASP A 281 -0.30 -10.83 -9.11
C ASP A 281 0.58 -12.00 -8.65
N ASN A 282 0.01 -13.21 -8.61
CA ASN A 282 0.68 -14.43 -8.19
C ASN A 282 0.35 -15.62 -9.13
N ARG A 283 0.26 -15.38 -10.44
CA ARG A 283 -0.05 -16.45 -11.43
C ARG A 283 1.01 -17.54 -11.44
N ASP A 284 2.24 -17.22 -11.14
CA ASP A 284 3.35 -18.17 -10.99
C ASP A 284 3.34 -18.93 -9.65
N ARG A 285 2.41 -18.57 -8.71
CA ARG A 285 2.19 -19.19 -7.39
C ARG A 285 3.44 -19.24 -6.51
N ARG A 286 4.35 -18.29 -6.66
CA ARG A 286 5.56 -18.18 -5.84
C ARG A 286 5.28 -17.65 -4.45
N LEU A 287 4.29 -16.75 -4.34
CA LEU A 287 3.88 -16.16 -3.08
C LEU A 287 2.84 -17.05 -2.39
N ARG A 288 2.91 -17.11 -1.08
CA ARG A 288 1.95 -17.80 -0.22
C ARG A 288 1.39 -16.84 0.81
N ALA A 289 0.13 -17.03 1.19
CA ALA A 289 -0.46 -16.29 2.29
C ALA A 289 0.38 -16.48 3.57
N GLU A 290 0.36 -15.49 4.43
CA GLU A 290 1.14 -15.37 5.67
C GLU A 290 2.66 -15.25 5.48
N MET A 291 3.19 -15.14 4.26
CA MET A 291 4.59 -14.78 4.04
C MET A 291 4.85 -13.34 4.49
N TYR A 292 5.93 -13.16 5.26
CA TYR A 292 6.45 -11.82 5.56
C TYR A 292 7.11 -11.21 4.34
N VAL A 293 6.86 -9.92 4.15
CA VAL A 293 7.39 -9.13 3.05
C VAL A 293 7.80 -7.75 3.53
N THR A 294 8.61 -7.08 2.72
CA THR A 294 8.87 -5.65 2.84
C THR A 294 8.33 -4.94 1.62
N ALA A 295 7.59 -3.87 1.84
CA ALA A 295 7.14 -2.98 0.77
C ALA A 295 8.07 -1.77 0.69
N GLU A 296 8.58 -1.51 -0.51
CA GLU A 296 9.49 -0.40 -0.80
C GLU A 296 8.79 0.61 -1.70
N THR A 297 8.86 1.87 -1.33
CA THR A 297 8.43 2.99 -2.19
C THR A 297 9.47 4.09 -2.14
N THR A 298 9.52 4.91 -3.18
CA THR A 298 10.43 6.05 -3.24
C THR A 298 9.63 7.34 -3.18
N ILE A 299 9.92 8.15 -2.17
CA ILE A 299 9.34 9.48 -2.06
C ILE A 299 10.33 10.47 -2.65
N ILE A 300 9.86 11.28 -3.58
CA ILE A 300 10.56 12.47 -4.05
C ILE A 300 9.82 13.65 -3.43
N LYS A 301 10.43 14.31 -2.42
CA LYS A 301 9.91 15.61 -1.96
C LYS A 301 10.12 16.62 -3.09
N SER A 302 9.05 16.94 -3.80
CA SER A 302 9.10 17.90 -4.91
C SER A 302 9.71 19.23 -4.46
N GLY A 303 10.72 19.69 -5.21
CA GLY A 303 11.35 20.99 -5.01
C GLY A 303 12.43 21.07 -3.95
N ALA A 304 12.73 19.98 -3.23
CA ALA A 304 13.86 19.96 -2.30
C ALA A 304 15.18 19.79 -3.06
N LEU A 305 16.15 20.61 -2.71
CA LEU A 305 17.52 20.57 -3.27
C LEU A 305 18.49 20.11 -2.21
N ARG A 306 19.58 19.50 -2.63
CA ARG A 306 20.65 19.02 -1.80
C ARG A 306 21.90 19.87 -2.04
N ILE A 307 22.50 20.39 -0.94
CA ILE A 307 23.78 21.11 -0.97
C ILE A 307 24.72 20.57 0.12
N PRO A 308 26.03 20.66 -0.04
CA PRO A 308 26.97 20.41 1.06
C PRO A 308 26.69 21.34 2.24
N ALA A 309 26.83 20.85 3.46
CA ALA A 309 26.64 21.68 4.67
C ALA A 309 27.61 22.89 4.72
N ALA A 310 28.82 22.74 4.15
CA ALA A 310 29.79 23.82 4.03
C ALA A 310 29.32 25.00 3.16
N ALA A 311 28.34 24.79 2.29
CA ALA A 311 27.78 25.84 1.44
C ALA A 311 26.76 26.73 2.17
N ALA A 312 26.30 26.33 3.36
CA ALA A 312 25.32 27.10 4.14
C ALA A 312 25.97 27.65 5.41
N LEU A 313 25.79 28.93 5.63
CA LEU A 313 26.31 29.64 6.81
C LEU A 313 25.13 30.00 7.73
N LEU A 314 25.23 29.62 9.01
CA LEU A 314 24.31 30.07 10.03
C LEU A 314 24.70 31.45 10.53
N VAL A 315 23.88 32.48 10.27
CA VAL A 315 24.10 33.86 10.74
C VAL A 315 22.90 34.26 11.57
N GLY A 316 23.12 34.37 12.87
CA GLY A 316 22.01 34.55 13.84
C GLY A 316 21.14 33.28 13.92
N ASP A 317 19.87 33.39 13.53
CA ASP A 317 18.86 32.33 13.53
C ASP A 317 18.51 31.79 12.13
N ARG A 318 19.27 32.23 11.10
CA ARG A 318 18.96 31.92 9.70
C ARG A 318 20.14 31.37 8.94
N TYR A 319 19.85 30.43 8.06
CA TYR A 319 20.85 29.93 7.11
C TYR A 319 20.87 30.79 5.85
N TYR A 320 22.10 31.01 5.35
CA TYR A 320 22.36 31.75 4.12
C TYR A 320 23.33 30.95 3.24
N ALA A 321 23.20 31.05 1.93
CA ALA A 321 24.20 30.62 0.97
C ALA A 321 24.56 31.76 0.04
N PHE A 322 25.78 31.69 -0.54
CA PHE A 322 26.17 32.56 -1.63
C PHE A 322 25.95 31.86 -2.95
N VAL A 323 25.03 32.38 -3.74
CA VAL A 323 24.74 31.92 -5.10
C VAL A 323 25.79 32.53 -6.02
N ASP A 324 26.46 31.70 -6.83
CA ASP A 324 27.45 32.10 -7.82
C ASP A 324 26.70 32.42 -9.15
N GLU A 325 26.54 33.71 -9.43
CA GLU A 325 25.93 34.22 -10.65
C GLU A 325 26.92 34.30 -11.83
N SER A 326 28.13 33.73 -11.63
CA SER A 326 29.25 33.76 -12.58
C SER A 326 29.94 35.11 -12.68
N ASN A 327 31.08 35.12 -13.37
CA ASN A 327 31.92 36.34 -13.58
C ASN A 327 32.31 37.11 -12.32
N GLY A 328 32.43 36.42 -11.17
CA GLY A 328 32.81 37.06 -9.90
C GLY A 328 31.64 37.74 -9.15
N HIS A 329 30.42 37.49 -9.56
CA HIS A 329 29.21 37.96 -8.91
C HIS A 329 28.66 36.90 -7.96
N TYR A 330 28.44 37.26 -6.69
CA TYR A 330 27.92 36.38 -5.65
C TYR A 330 26.76 37.06 -4.92
N LEU A 331 25.61 36.39 -4.85
CA LEU A 331 24.41 36.86 -4.14
C LEU A 331 24.20 36.08 -2.86
N ARG A 332 24.19 36.77 -1.71
CA ARG A 332 23.77 36.14 -0.45
C ARG A 332 22.26 35.99 -0.40
N ARG A 333 21.82 34.77 -0.25
CA ARG A 333 20.37 34.41 -0.20
C ARG A 333 20.05 33.62 1.05
N SER A 334 18.91 33.93 1.70
CA SER A 334 18.43 33.20 2.87
C SER A 334 17.83 31.86 2.46
N LEU A 335 18.12 30.81 3.23
CA LEU A 335 17.66 29.45 2.98
C LEU A 335 16.76 28.96 4.10
N GLN A 336 15.77 28.14 3.73
CA GLN A 336 15.12 27.24 4.68
C GLN A 336 15.73 25.84 4.47
N VAL A 337 16.37 25.32 5.51
CA VAL A 337 17.08 24.04 5.44
C VAL A 337 16.60 23.06 6.50
N GLU A 338 16.67 21.78 6.17
CA GLU A 338 16.54 20.65 7.09
C GLU A 338 17.84 19.84 7.05
N GLU A 339 18.33 19.39 8.19
CA GLU A 339 19.52 18.55 8.26
C GLU A 339 19.21 17.11 7.87
N VAL A 340 19.94 16.54 6.89
CA VAL A 340 19.66 15.22 6.29
C VAL A 340 20.81 14.24 6.48
N GLY A 341 21.62 14.42 7.50
CA GLY A 341 22.76 13.55 7.79
C GLY A 341 24.10 14.23 7.58
N PHE A 342 25.19 13.51 7.85
CA PHE A 342 26.54 14.06 7.93
C PHE A 342 26.95 14.80 6.65
N GLY A 343 27.13 16.11 6.78
CA GLY A 343 27.76 16.95 5.76
C GLY A 343 26.84 17.39 4.62
N THR A 344 25.52 17.15 4.69
CA THR A 344 24.59 17.54 3.62
C THR A 344 23.33 18.19 4.21
N LEU A 345 22.86 19.27 3.59
CA LEU A 345 21.63 19.96 3.94
C LEU A 345 20.60 19.82 2.83
N ARG A 346 19.35 19.65 3.23
CA ARG A 346 18.17 19.75 2.36
C ARG A 346 17.69 21.19 2.36
N VAL A 347 17.63 21.81 1.20
CA VAL A 347 17.05 23.15 1.02
C VAL A 347 15.63 23.01 0.53
N THR A 348 14.69 23.52 1.33
CA THR A 348 13.26 23.51 0.99
C THR A 348 12.80 24.81 0.32
N LYS A 349 13.50 25.92 0.59
CA LYS A 349 13.26 27.21 -0.09
C LYS A 349 14.56 28.04 -0.16
N GLY A 350 14.66 28.85 -1.19
CA GLY A 350 15.73 29.84 -1.37
C GLY A 350 16.74 29.53 -2.46
N LEU A 351 16.64 28.39 -3.13
CA LEU A 351 17.45 28.03 -4.30
C LEU A 351 16.57 27.43 -5.40
N ASP A 352 16.99 27.61 -6.63
CA ASP A 352 16.41 26.97 -7.80
C ASP A 352 17.28 25.79 -8.28
N PRO A 353 16.69 24.76 -8.91
CA PRO A 353 17.43 23.61 -9.43
C PRO A 353 18.53 24.02 -10.40
N GLY A 354 19.77 23.55 -10.12
CA GLY A 354 20.95 23.83 -10.96
C GLY A 354 21.67 25.13 -10.64
N GLU A 355 21.17 25.97 -9.72
CA GLU A 355 21.93 27.11 -9.22
C GLU A 355 23.22 26.64 -8.52
N LYS A 356 24.30 27.38 -8.74
CA LYS A 356 25.58 27.09 -8.10
C LYS A 356 25.70 27.85 -6.77
N VAL A 357 26.07 27.13 -5.72
CA VAL A 357 26.36 27.73 -4.40
C VAL A 357 27.80 27.55 -4.03
N VAL A 358 28.37 28.55 -3.41
CA VAL A 358 29.76 28.51 -2.94
C VAL A 358 29.89 27.55 -1.78
N SER A 359 30.64 26.45 -1.95
CA SER A 359 30.89 25.43 -0.92
C SER A 359 32.16 25.67 -0.13
N GLU A 360 33.20 26.19 -0.79
CA GLU A 360 34.45 26.60 -0.14
C GLU A 360 34.65 28.10 -0.28
N GLY A 361 35.10 28.75 0.78
CA GLY A 361 35.29 30.22 0.82
C GLY A 361 34.00 31.02 1.13
N ALA A 362 32.90 30.39 1.43
CA ALA A 362 31.65 31.06 1.80
C ALA A 362 31.83 32.01 3.03
N LEU A 363 32.67 31.60 3.99
CA LEU A 363 33.00 32.42 5.16
C LEU A 363 33.76 33.69 4.77
N LEU A 364 34.65 33.63 3.75
CA LEU A 364 35.36 34.78 3.23
C LEU A 364 34.37 35.79 2.62
N LEU A 365 33.40 35.33 1.86
CA LEU A 365 32.34 36.19 1.33
C LEU A 365 31.53 36.85 2.45
N GLN A 366 31.20 36.10 3.51
CA GLN A 366 30.49 36.64 4.66
C GLN A 366 31.34 37.72 5.38
N GLN A 367 32.64 37.54 5.51
CA GLN A 367 33.52 38.56 6.07
C GLN A 367 33.58 39.83 5.23
N VAL A 368 33.70 39.70 3.90
CA VAL A 368 33.66 40.82 2.96
C VAL A 368 32.37 41.63 3.07
N LEU A 369 31.23 40.90 3.18
CA LEU A 369 29.90 41.53 3.34
C LEU A 369 29.77 42.27 4.67
N SER A 370 30.33 41.68 5.77
CA SER A 370 30.24 42.26 7.12
C SER A 370 31.19 43.45 7.32
N ALA A 371 32.32 43.49 6.63
CA ALA A 371 33.33 44.57 6.76
C ALA A 371 32.88 45.90 6.12
N LYS A 372 31.84 45.87 5.27
CA LYS A 372 31.31 47.04 4.55
C LYS A 372 29.90 47.47 5.00
N ARG A 373 29.33 46.79 6.02
CA ARG A 373 28.14 47.23 6.76
C ARG A 373 28.56 48.03 7.98
#